data_f85e28d1b453f49fe18172c205d75238
#
_entry.id   f85e28d1b453f49fe18172c205d75238
#
_cell.length_a   1.000
_cell.length_b   1.000
_cell.length_c   1.000
_cell.angle_alpha   90.00
_cell.angle_beta   90.00
_cell.angle_gamma   90.00
#
_symmetry.space_group_name_H-M   'P 1'
#
loop_
_entity.id
_entity.type
_entity.pdbx_description
1 polymer ?
#
loop_
_entity_poly.entity_id
_entity_poly.type
_entity_poly.pdbx_seq_one_letter_code
_entity_poly.pdbx_strand_id
1 'polypeptide(L)'
;MKIKKTTPQEDKYNVAPEWHQHQQAYMMWPERTDNWRDGAKPAQKVFSEVAAKISRYEPLTMLVSRQQYEHALHALPESVRVVEMSYNDAWMRDVGPTYLVNAQNNVRAVSWQFNAWGGLVDGLYFPWDQDNLVSGKVSDLDRIDYYEADFVLEGSAYQTDGEGTLIATEESVLSEGRNGQVNQADVEAVFKRYLNVTKIIWLARGYFMDETNGDVDNMVNFVRPGEVALTWTEDQTDPMYEICHEALATLEAATDASGRHFKIHRVQMPKPLLITKAESEGVDPANGRLPRYEGDRLMATYINCYLVNGAVILPIFGDEHDQAAIDQYTKIFPDRKIEPVYARELLLGGGDIHSIVLGVPD
;
A
#
# COMPACT_ATOMS: atom_id res chain seq x y z
N MET A 1 -21.75 5.70 14.51
CA MET A 1 -20.96 6.17 13.37
C MET A 1 -21.64 7.35 12.69
N LYS A 2 -20.88 8.39 12.33
CA LYS A 2 -21.38 9.60 11.66
C LYS A 2 -20.38 10.08 10.61
N ILE A 3 -20.91 10.51 9.46
CA ILE A 3 -20.13 11.26 8.48
C ILE A 3 -19.93 12.67 9.05
N LYS A 4 -18.68 13.08 9.19
CA LYS A 4 -18.33 14.39 9.76
C LYS A 4 -18.50 15.48 8.71
N LYS A 5 -18.97 16.64 9.16
CA LYS A 5 -19.11 17.85 8.31
C LYS A 5 -17.92 18.81 8.43
N THR A 6 -17.06 18.56 9.42
CA THR A 6 -15.77 19.21 9.63
C THR A 6 -14.67 18.47 8.87
N THR A 7 -13.42 18.88 9.06
CA THR A 7 -12.24 18.20 8.50
C THR A 7 -11.36 17.66 9.62
N PRO A 8 -10.48 16.68 9.34
CA PRO A 8 -9.48 16.21 10.29
C PRO A 8 -8.63 17.34 10.90
N GLN A 9 -8.20 18.28 10.08
CA GLN A 9 -7.42 19.45 10.54
C GLN A 9 -8.18 20.29 11.56
N GLU A 10 -9.46 20.60 11.30
CA GLU A 10 -10.31 21.34 12.23
C GLU A 10 -10.55 20.60 13.54
N ASP A 11 -10.71 19.27 13.48
CA ASP A 11 -10.97 18.41 14.62
C ASP A 11 -9.67 17.90 15.31
N LYS A 12 -8.48 18.27 14.80
CA LYS A 12 -7.14 17.92 15.32
C LYS A 12 -6.88 16.42 15.33
N TYR A 13 -7.24 15.74 14.24
CA TYR A 13 -6.86 14.38 13.96
C TYR A 13 -5.70 14.37 12.97
N ASN A 14 -4.73 13.49 13.18
CA ASN A 14 -3.58 13.30 12.30
C ASN A 14 -3.63 11.91 11.68
N VAL A 15 -3.07 11.75 10.49
CA VAL A 15 -2.89 10.43 9.90
C VAL A 15 -1.99 9.58 10.80
N ALA A 16 -2.40 8.34 11.07
CA ALA A 16 -1.63 7.41 11.89
C ALA A 16 -0.40 6.89 11.10
N PRO A 17 0.80 6.84 11.71
CA PRO A 17 1.95 6.22 11.06
C PRO A 17 1.81 4.69 11.04
N GLU A 18 2.50 4.01 10.13
CA GLU A 18 2.45 2.54 9.95
C GLU A 18 2.87 1.74 11.19
N TRP A 19 3.69 2.30 12.07
CA TRP A 19 4.13 1.64 13.31
C TRP A 19 3.26 1.94 14.53
N HIS A 20 2.14 2.65 14.35
CA HIS A 20 1.16 2.81 15.44
C HIS A 20 0.70 1.43 15.90
N GLN A 21 0.41 1.29 17.20
CA GLN A 21 -0.13 0.03 17.71
C GLN A 21 -1.47 -0.25 17.02
N HIS A 22 -1.63 -1.45 16.45
CA HIS A 22 -2.86 -1.86 15.78
C HIS A 22 -3.79 -2.63 16.73
N GLN A 23 -5.07 -2.31 16.71
CA GLN A 23 -6.10 -3.16 17.32
C GLN A 23 -6.46 -4.37 16.44
N GLN A 24 -6.34 -4.23 15.12
CA GLN A 24 -6.52 -5.28 14.12
C GLN A 24 -5.94 -4.86 12.77
N ALA A 25 -5.94 -5.80 11.82
CA ALA A 25 -5.68 -5.52 10.40
C ALA A 25 -6.84 -6.02 9.52
N TYR A 26 -6.91 -5.47 8.31
CA TYR A 26 -7.82 -5.93 7.25
C TYR A 26 -7.02 -6.42 6.05
N MET A 27 -7.55 -7.46 5.41
CA MET A 27 -7.18 -7.93 4.07
C MET A 27 -8.45 -8.24 3.27
N MET A 28 -8.32 -8.36 1.96
CA MET A 28 -9.39 -8.77 1.05
C MET A 28 -8.98 -10.05 0.32
N TRP A 29 -9.94 -10.94 0.02
CA TRP A 29 -9.64 -12.21 -0.61
C TRP A 29 -9.54 -12.08 -2.14
N PRO A 30 -8.43 -12.49 -2.78
CA PRO A 30 -8.27 -12.38 -4.22
C PRO A 30 -9.13 -13.44 -4.94
N GLU A 31 -9.92 -12.99 -5.93
CA GLU A 31 -10.81 -13.90 -6.67
C GLU A 31 -10.89 -13.58 -8.17
N ARG A 32 -10.48 -12.41 -8.58
CA ARG A 32 -10.62 -11.86 -9.91
C ARG A 32 -9.68 -12.56 -10.89
N THR A 33 -10.22 -13.41 -11.79
CA THR A 33 -9.42 -14.27 -12.69
C THR A 33 -8.76 -13.52 -13.85
N ASP A 34 -9.22 -12.31 -14.14
CA ASP A 34 -8.62 -11.40 -15.12
C ASP A 34 -7.46 -10.57 -14.54
N ASN A 35 -7.19 -10.70 -13.24
CA ASN A 35 -6.02 -10.15 -12.56
C ASN A 35 -5.13 -11.24 -11.94
N TRP A 36 -5.74 -12.20 -11.24
CA TRP A 36 -5.05 -13.25 -10.51
C TRP A 36 -5.06 -14.55 -11.32
N ARG A 37 -3.90 -14.97 -11.82
CA ARG A 37 -3.76 -16.12 -12.70
C ARG A 37 -4.32 -17.44 -12.10
N ASP A 38 -4.62 -18.39 -12.95
CA ASP A 38 -5.05 -19.74 -12.58
C ASP A 38 -6.22 -19.77 -11.59
N GLY A 39 -7.21 -18.91 -11.83
CA GLY A 39 -8.40 -18.81 -10.97
C GLY A 39 -8.10 -18.27 -9.58
N ALA A 40 -7.11 -17.39 -9.47
CA ALA A 40 -6.60 -16.77 -8.24
C ALA A 40 -5.98 -17.74 -7.21
N LYS A 41 -5.91 -19.04 -7.46
CA LYS A 41 -5.46 -20.04 -6.48
C LYS A 41 -4.01 -19.84 -6.00
N PRO A 42 -3.03 -19.50 -6.85
CA PRO A 42 -1.68 -19.21 -6.40
C PRO A 42 -1.65 -17.96 -5.48
N ALA A 43 -2.37 -16.89 -5.83
CA ALA A 43 -2.49 -15.71 -5.01
C ALA A 43 -3.17 -16.00 -3.67
N GLN A 44 -4.30 -16.73 -3.67
CA GLN A 44 -5.01 -17.15 -2.44
C GLN A 44 -4.10 -17.89 -1.46
N LYS A 45 -3.17 -18.70 -1.96
CA LYS A 45 -2.18 -19.38 -1.12
C LYS A 45 -1.23 -18.39 -0.43
N VAL A 46 -0.75 -17.38 -1.15
CA VAL A 46 0.14 -16.35 -0.56
C VAL A 46 -0.64 -15.46 0.39
N PHE A 47 -1.85 -15.04 0.05
CA PHE A 47 -2.73 -14.29 0.96
C PHE A 47 -3.00 -15.06 2.26
N SER A 48 -3.24 -16.38 2.18
CA SER A 48 -3.40 -17.23 3.37
C SER A 48 -2.13 -17.30 4.20
N GLU A 49 -0.94 -17.33 3.58
CA GLU A 49 0.36 -17.30 4.29
C GLU A 49 0.56 -15.96 5.00
N VAL A 50 0.32 -14.84 4.32
CA VAL A 50 0.38 -13.49 4.91
C VAL A 50 -0.59 -13.39 6.08
N ALA A 51 -1.84 -13.80 5.89
CA ALA A 51 -2.86 -13.80 6.93
C ALA A 51 -2.46 -14.65 8.16
N ALA A 52 -1.89 -15.83 7.93
CA ALA A 52 -1.41 -16.71 8.98
C ALA A 52 -0.24 -16.10 9.78
N LYS A 53 0.63 -15.32 9.13
CA LYS A 53 1.73 -14.62 9.80
C LYS A 53 1.23 -13.44 10.61
N ILE A 54 0.39 -12.57 10.03
CA ILE A 54 -0.20 -11.41 10.71
C ILE A 54 -1.00 -11.85 11.94
N SER A 55 -1.86 -12.86 11.82
CA SER A 55 -2.74 -13.32 12.91
C SER A 55 -2.02 -13.87 14.14
N ARG A 56 -0.69 -14.02 14.11
CA ARG A 56 0.15 -14.35 15.28
C ARG A 56 0.46 -13.12 16.14
N TYR A 57 0.30 -11.93 15.61
CA TYR A 57 0.72 -10.66 16.20
C TYR A 57 -0.45 -9.73 16.50
N GLU A 58 -1.47 -9.76 15.66
CA GLU A 58 -2.66 -8.91 15.81
C GLU A 58 -3.90 -9.60 15.22
N PRO A 59 -5.11 -9.27 15.66
CA PRO A 59 -6.33 -9.75 15.06
C PRO A 59 -6.41 -9.37 13.58
N LEU A 60 -6.86 -10.29 12.73
CA LEU A 60 -7.01 -10.06 11.30
C LEU A 60 -8.44 -10.37 10.84
N THR A 61 -9.00 -9.45 10.07
CA THR A 61 -10.26 -9.64 9.36
C THR A 61 -10.01 -9.75 7.86
N MET A 62 -10.44 -10.86 7.26
CA MET A 62 -10.44 -11.06 5.80
C MET A 62 -11.82 -10.74 5.26
N LEU A 63 -11.90 -9.75 4.38
CA LEU A 63 -13.11 -9.42 3.63
C LEU A 63 -13.20 -10.34 2.43
N VAL A 64 -14.37 -10.96 2.23
CA VAL A 64 -14.55 -12.02 1.24
C VAL A 64 -15.89 -11.84 0.53
N SER A 65 -15.93 -12.05 -0.78
CA SER A 65 -17.19 -12.07 -1.50
C SER A 65 -18.07 -13.23 -1.05
N ARG A 66 -19.37 -13.11 -1.24
CA ARG A 66 -20.31 -14.18 -0.95
C ARG A 66 -19.94 -15.49 -1.66
N GLN A 67 -19.42 -15.40 -2.88
CA GLN A 67 -19.09 -16.58 -3.70
C GLN A 67 -17.90 -17.37 -3.16
N GLN A 68 -16.93 -16.68 -2.56
CA GLN A 68 -15.69 -17.25 -2.04
C GLN A 68 -15.74 -17.54 -0.53
N TYR A 69 -16.83 -17.18 0.16
CA TYR A 69 -16.91 -17.21 1.62
C TYR A 69 -16.53 -18.57 2.22
N GLU A 70 -17.21 -19.64 1.79
CA GLU A 70 -16.94 -20.99 2.29
C GLU A 70 -15.53 -21.47 1.93
N HIS A 71 -15.03 -21.11 0.75
CA HIS A 71 -13.68 -21.47 0.32
C HIS A 71 -12.61 -20.75 1.19
N ALA A 72 -12.75 -19.45 1.37
CA ALA A 72 -11.85 -18.68 2.21
C ALA A 72 -11.87 -19.14 3.67
N LEU A 73 -13.05 -19.44 4.21
CA LEU A 73 -13.20 -19.97 5.57
C LEU A 73 -12.43 -21.27 5.79
N HIS A 74 -12.34 -22.14 4.78
CA HIS A 74 -11.57 -23.40 4.87
C HIS A 74 -10.07 -23.20 4.57
N ALA A 75 -9.69 -22.18 3.80
CA ALA A 75 -8.31 -21.93 3.42
C ALA A 75 -7.52 -21.10 4.45
N LEU A 76 -8.23 -20.33 5.28
CA LEU A 76 -7.63 -19.43 6.26
C LEU A 76 -7.49 -20.10 7.64
N PRO A 77 -6.53 -19.69 8.48
CA PRO A 77 -6.45 -20.08 9.88
C PRO A 77 -7.73 -19.72 10.66
N GLU A 78 -8.12 -20.55 11.63
CA GLU A 78 -9.28 -20.28 12.51
C GLU A 78 -9.17 -18.96 13.29
N SER A 79 -7.95 -18.44 13.48
CA SER A 79 -7.69 -17.14 14.11
C SER A 79 -8.09 -15.95 13.26
N VAL A 80 -8.29 -16.13 11.94
CA VAL A 80 -8.67 -15.07 11.01
C VAL A 80 -10.18 -14.96 10.96
N ARG A 81 -10.71 -13.77 11.26
CA ARG A 81 -12.12 -13.46 11.11
C ARG A 81 -12.45 -13.30 9.64
N VAL A 82 -13.47 -14.01 9.14
CA VAL A 82 -13.98 -13.87 7.78
C VAL A 82 -15.27 -13.07 7.78
N VAL A 83 -15.35 -12.04 6.95
CA VAL A 83 -16.53 -11.16 6.83
C VAL A 83 -16.92 -11.03 5.37
N GLU A 84 -18.20 -11.27 5.05
CA GLU A 84 -18.75 -11.08 3.71
C GLU A 84 -18.79 -9.59 3.36
N MET A 85 -18.19 -9.21 2.22
CA MET A 85 -18.23 -7.86 1.68
C MET A 85 -18.11 -7.88 0.16
N SER A 86 -18.85 -7.01 -0.53
CA SER A 86 -18.69 -6.82 -1.98
C SER A 86 -17.59 -5.82 -2.28
N TYR A 87 -16.71 -6.16 -3.23
CA TYR A 87 -15.63 -5.35 -3.77
C TYR A 87 -15.34 -5.80 -5.23
N ASN A 88 -14.44 -5.11 -5.95
CA ASN A 88 -14.04 -5.50 -7.30
C ASN A 88 -12.68 -6.21 -7.32
N ASP A 89 -11.69 -5.77 -6.50
CA ASP A 89 -10.38 -6.46 -6.38
C ASP A 89 -9.80 -6.34 -4.95
N ALA A 90 -8.71 -7.08 -4.67
CA ALA A 90 -8.23 -7.36 -3.31
C ALA A 90 -7.12 -6.42 -2.81
N TRP A 91 -7.25 -5.12 -3.07
CA TRP A 91 -6.24 -4.08 -2.75
C TRP A 91 -6.65 -3.27 -1.52
N MET A 92 -6.62 -3.92 -0.35
CA MET A 92 -7.13 -3.34 0.89
C MET A 92 -6.47 -2.04 1.30
N ARG A 93 -5.18 -1.86 1.01
CA ARG A 93 -4.43 -0.62 1.28
C ARG A 93 -5.05 0.57 0.55
N ASP A 94 -5.44 0.37 -0.70
CA ASP A 94 -5.84 1.45 -1.61
C ASP A 94 -7.33 1.77 -1.53
N VAL A 95 -8.16 0.75 -1.33
CA VAL A 95 -9.62 0.92 -1.27
C VAL A 95 -10.14 1.11 0.16
N GLY A 96 -9.31 0.84 1.17
CA GLY A 96 -9.63 1.01 2.58
C GLY A 96 -9.60 2.46 3.04
N PRO A 97 -10.09 2.74 4.26
CA PRO A 97 -10.04 4.08 4.83
C PRO A 97 -8.63 4.46 5.28
N THR A 98 -8.27 5.74 5.20
CA THR A 98 -7.13 6.28 5.92
C THR A 98 -7.50 6.51 7.37
N TYR A 99 -6.85 5.82 8.29
CA TYR A 99 -7.11 5.99 9.72
C TYR A 99 -6.37 7.20 10.31
N LEU A 100 -7.05 7.87 11.20
CA LEU A 100 -6.61 9.08 11.88
C LEU A 100 -6.69 8.89 13.39
N VAL A 101 -5.73 9.46 14.10
CA VAL A 101 -5.70 9.46 15.56
C VAL A 101 -5.58 10.89 16.11
N ASN A 102 -6.12 11.14 17.29
CA ASN A 102 -5.93 12.40 17.99
C ASN A 102 -5.11 12.22 19.26
N ALA A 103 -4.81 13.30 19.96
CA ALA A 103 -4.00 13.29 21.20
C ALA A 103 -4.62 12.47 22.36
N GLN A 104 -5.87 12.05 22.26
CA GLN A 104 -6.57 11.19 23.22
C GLN A 104 -6.70 9.74 22.73
N ASN A 105 -6.00 9.36 21.66
CA ASN A 105 -6.09 8.06 20.98
C ASN A 105 -7.51 7.72 20.48
N ASN A 106 -8.34 8.72 20.19
CA ASN A 106 -9.59 8.44 19.49
C ASN A 106 -9.30 8.25 18.02
N VAL A 107 -9.93 7.24 17.41
CA VAL A 107 -9.77 6.88 16.01
C VAL A 107 -10.92 7.45 15.19
N ARG A 108 -10.59 8.01 14.03
CA ARG A 108 -11.52 8.34 12.93
C ARG A 108 -10.90 7.88 11.61
N ALA A 109 -11.63 8.08 10.51
CA ALA A 109 -11.14 7.76 9.19
C ALA A 109 -11.41 8.84 8.16
N VAL A 110 -10.67 8.82 7.06
CA VAL A 110 -11.03 9.49 5.80
C VAL A 110 -11.44 8.44 4.80
N SER A 111 -12.59 8.62 4.18
CA SER A 111 -13.05 7.87 3.02
C SER A 111 -12.76 8.69 1.77
N TRP A 112 -11.78 8.25 1.01
CA TRP A 112 -11.39 8.82 -0.28
C TRP A 112 -12.25 8.25 -1.41
N GLN A 113 -12.26 8.94 -2.56
CA GLN A 113 -12.71 8.33 -3.81
C GLN A 113 -11.63 7.38 -4.33
N PHE A 114 -12.06 6.32 -5.00
CA PHE A 114 -11.18 5.37 -5.69
C PHE A 114 -11.64 5.16 -7.12
N ASN A 115 -10.70 5.11 -8.07
CA ASN A 115 -11.00 5.01 -9.49
C ASN A 115 -10.04 4.07 -10.25
N ALA A 116 -9.57 3.00 -9.59
CA ALA A 116 -8.63 2.03 -10.17
C ALA A 116 -7.33 2.66 -10.67
N TRP A 117 -6.78 3.62 -9.92
CA TRP A 117 -5.51 4.35 -10.14
C TRP A 117 -5.43 5.20 -11.41
N GLY A 118 -6.52 5.43 -12.11
CA GLY A 118 -6.45 6.22 -13.35
C GLY A 118 -7.79 6.46 -14.03
N GLY A 119 -8.87 5.96 -13.47
CA GLY A 119 -10.22 6.19 -13.97
C GLY A 119 -10.40 5.71 -15.40
N LEU A 120 -10.98 6.58 -16.24
CA LEU A 120 -11.18 6.29 -17.67
C LEU A 120 -9.99 6.69 -18.56
N VAL A 121 -8.92 7.26 -17.98
CA VAL A 121 -7.72 7.67 -18.73
C VAL A 121 -6.75 6.50 -18.83
N ASP A 122 -6.31 5.97 -17.68
CA ASP A 122 -5.32 4.91 -17.57
C ASP A 122 -5.59 3.94 -16.41
N GLY A 123 -6.84 3.89 -15.92
CA GLY A 123 -7.24 2.96 -14.84
C GLY A 123 -7.03 1.49 -15.21
N LEU A 124 -6.58 0.71 -14.24
CA LEU A 124 -6.17 -0.69 -14.47
C LEU A 124 -7.34 -1.62 -14.74
N TYR A 125 -8.54 -1.31 -14.26
CA TYR A 125 -9.74 -2.11 -14.51
C TYR A 125 -11.03 -1.29 -14.41
N PHE A 126 -12.09 -1.85 -14.96
CA PHE A 126 -13.44 -1.31 -14.91
C PHE A 126 -14.45 -2.47 -14.80
N PRO A 127 -15.51 -2.37 -13.94
CA PRO A 127 -15.82 -1.27 -13.03
C PRO A 127 -15.00 -1.29 -11.73
N TRP A 128 -15.01 -0.19 -10.96
CA TRP A 128 -14.43 -0.05 -9.62
C TRP A 128 -15.45 0.46 -8.59
N ASP A 129 -16.73 0.40 -8.92
CA ASP A 129 -17.84 0.96 -8.14
C ASP A 129 -17.96 0.33 -6.74
N GLN A 130 -17.67 -0.98 -6.60
CA GLN A 130 -17.70 -1.66 -5.32
C GLN A 130 -16.47 -1.32 -4.47
N ASP A 131 -15.30 -1.18 -5.07
CA ASP A 131 -14.07 -0.77 -4.40
C ASP A 131 -14.19 0.64 -3.83
N ASN A 132 -14.77 1.57 -4.59
CA ASN A 132 -15.04 2.94 -4.14
C ASN A 132 -15.96 3.03 -2.90
N LEU A 133 -16.65 1.95 -2.55
CA LEU A 133 -17.51 1.88 -1.36
C LEU A 133 -16.86 1.19 -0.15
N VAL A 134 -15.70 0.54 -0.33
CA VAL A 134 -15.07 -0.29 0.73
C VAL A 134 -14.69 0.57 1.93
N SER A 135 -14.10 1.74 1.73
CA SER A 135 -13.67 2.62 2.80
C SER A 135 -14.81 2.99 3.76
N GLY A 136 -15.96 3.39 3.23
CA GLY A 136 -17.16 3.67 4.03
C GLY A 136 -17.71 2.42 4.74
N LYS A 137 -17.77 1.28 4.04
CA LYS A 137 -18.25 0.00 4.60
C LYS A 137 -17.36 -0.49 5.75
N VAL A 138 -16.03 -0.35 5.63
CA VAL A 138 -15.10 -0.72 6.70
C VAL A 138 -15.22 0.21 7.89
N SER A 139 -15.34 1.52 7.66
CA SER A 139 -15.59 2.49 8.74
C SER A 139 -16.91 2.18 9.48
N ASP A 140 -17.94 1.72 8.78
CA ASP A 140 -19.20 1.26 9.37
C ASP A 140 -19.02 -0.04 10.19
N LEU A 141 -18.23 -0.97 9.68
CA LEU A 141 -17.94 -2.24 10.36
C LEU A 141 -17.17 -1.99 11.67
N ASP A 142 -16.24 -1.05 11.67
CA ASP A 142 -15.47 -0.63 12.85
C ASP A 142 -16.26 0.33 13.77
N ARG A 143 -17.43 0.82 13.33
CA ARG A 143 -18.28 1.78 14.05
C ARG A 143 -17.56 3.08 14.40
N ILE A 144 -16.67 3.52 13.55
CA ILE A 144 -15.96 4.80 13.71
C ILE A 144 -16.60 5.91 12.89
N ASP A 145 -16.46 7.14 13.35
CA ASP A 145 -16.84 8.32 12.59
C ASP A 145 -15.80 8.58 11.49
N TYR A 146 -16.23 9.05 10.32
CA TYR A 146 -15.31 9.34 9.22
C TYR A 146 -15.66 10.63 8.46
N TYR A 147 -14.70 11.10 7.69
CA TYR A 147 -14.80 12.23 6.78
C TYR A 147 -14.85 11.71 5.35
N GLU A 148 -15.74 12.24 4.54
CA GLU A 148 -15.75 12.00 3.10
C GLU A 148 -14.92 13.06 2.40
N ALA A 149 -13.96 12.64 1.58
CA ALA A 149 -13.16 13.51 0.74
C ALA A 149 -13.56 13.29 -0.73
N ASP A 150 -13.94 14.38 -1.39
CA ASP A 150 -14.19 14.39 -2.83
C ASP A 150 -12.86 14.54 -3.59
N PHE A 151 -12.00 13.53 -3.44
CA PHE A 151 -10.67 13.47 -4.01
C PHE A 151 -10.23 12.02 -4.11
N VAL A 152 -9.62 11.63 -5.23
CA VAL A 152 -9.06 10.27 -5.40
C VAL A 152 -7.68 10.23 -4.74
N LEU A 153 -7.52 9.33 -3.77
CA LEU A 153 -6.24 9.08 -3.10
C LEU A 153 -6.20 7.65 -2.57
N GLU A 154 -5.21 6.91 -2.97
CA GLU A 154 -4.93 5.57 -2.52
C GLU A 154 -3.98 5.57 -1.31
N GLY A 155 -4.07 4.54 -0.46
CA GLY A 155 -3.19 4.39 0.69
C GLY A 155 -1.73 4.15 0.34
N SER A 156 -1.44 3.60 -0.85
CA SER A 156 -0.09 3.38 -1.38
C SER A 156 0.57 4.66 -1.91
N ALA A 157 -0.23 5.68 -2.25
CA ALA A 157 0.26 6.91 -2.89
C ALA A 157 1.02 7.86 -1.95
N TYR A 158 0.99 7.62 -0.64
CA TYR A 158 1.71 8.45 0.33
C TYR A 158 2.28 7.64 1.50
N GLN A 159 3.34 8.19 2.10
CA GLN A 159 3.92 7.70 3.35
C GLN A 159 3.98 8.83 4.37
N THR A 160 3.79 8.51 5.65
CA THR A 160 3.77 9.53 6.73
C THR A 160 4.55 9.09 7.96
N ASP A 161 5.12 10.07 8.67
CA ASP A 161 5.77 9.86 9.97
C ASP A 161 4.81 9.99 11.16
N GLY A 162 3.55 10.37 10.94
CA GLY A 162 2.59 10.67 12.00
C GLY A 162 2.88 11.96 12.80
N GLU A 163 3.99 12.65 12.50
CA GLU A 163 4.41 13.90 13.15
C GLU A 163 4.28 15.11 12.21
N GLY A 164 3.55 14.96 11.10
CA GLY A 164 3.24 16.03 10.16
C GLY A 164 4.06 16.03 8.88
N THR A 165 4.89 15.02 8.63
CA THR A 165 5.62 14.83 7.37
C THR A 165 4.89 13.82 6.50
N LEU A 166 4.83 14.11 5.20
CA LEU A 166 4.31 13.21 4.17
C LEU A 166 5.29 13.16 3.00
N ILE A 167 5.50 11.99 2.43
CA ILE A 167 6.24 11.77 1.19
C ILE A 167 5.26 11.17 0.17
N ALA A 168 5.29 11.68 -1.06
CA ALA A 168 4.50 11.21 -2.20
C ALA A 168 5.31 11.36 -3.49
N THR A 169 4.89 10.70 -4.57
CA THR A 169 5.46 10.90 -5.90
C THR A 169 4.60 11.85 -6.72
N GLU A 170 5.23 12.70 -7.54
CA GLU A 170 4.52 13.54 -8.49
C GLU A 170 3.85 12.68 -9.57
N GLU A 171 4.56 11.66 -10.03
CA GLU A 171 4.13 10.76 -11.09
C GLU A 171 2.79 10.08 -10.75
N SER A 172 2.60 9.61 -9.52
CA SER A 172 1.35 8.98 -9.07
C SER A 172 0.26 10.03 -8.82
N VAL A 173 0.48 10.91 -7.82
CA VAL A 173 -0.58 11.76 -7.26
C VAL A 173 -1.06 12.84 -8.24
N LEU A 174 -0.17 13.35 -9.09
CA LEU A 174 -0.49 14.37 -10.09
C LEU A 174 -0.88 13.78 -11.46
N SER A 175 -1.01 12.44 -11.57
CA SER A 175 -1.45 11.83 -12.82
C SER A 175 -2.86 12.31 -13.19
N GLU A 176 -3.07 12.58 -14.49
CA GLU A 176 -4.34 13.11 -15.00
C GLU A 176 -5.52 12.18 -14.70
N GLY A 177 -5.28 10.86 -14.70
CA GLY A 177 -6.29 9.86 -14.47
C GLY A 177 -6.86 9.84 -13.05
N ARG A 178 -6.11 10.34 -12.03
CA ARG A 178 -6.61 10.42 -10.66
C ARG A 178 -7.64 11.55 -10.48
N ASN A 179 -7.19 12.79 -10.57
CA ASN A 179 -7.99 13.95 -10.21
C ASN A 179 -8.04 15.00 -11.34
N GLY A 180 -7.79 14.61 -12.59
CA GLY A 180 -7.69 15.55 -13.70
C GLY A 180 -6.46 16.45 -13.59
N GLN A 181 -6.56 17.66 -14.12
CA GLN A 181 -5.45 18.62 -14.11
C GLN A 181 -5.39 19.36 -12.76
N VAL A 182 -4.78 18.73 -11.75
CA VAL A 182 -4.45 19.34 -10.46
C VAL A 182 -2.96 19.68 -10.41
N ASN A 183 -2.59 20.69 -9.64
CA ASN A 183 -1.19 21.02 -9.37
C ASN A 183 -0.80 20.65 -7.92
N GLN A 184 0.50 20.69 -7.62
CA GLN A 184 1.00 20.39 -6.27
C GLN A 184 0.31 21.21 -5.18
N ALA A 185 0.07 22.50 -5.39
CA ALA A 185 -0.52 23.36 -4.38
C ALA A 185 -1.97 22.95 -4.03
N ASP A 186 -2.74 22.53 -5.04
CA ASP A 186 -4.10 22.01 -4.85
C ASP A 186 -4.08 20.71 -4.02
N VAL A 187 -3.19 19.76 -4.38
CA VAL A 187 -3.02 18.49 -3.67
C VAL A 187 -2.52 18.73 -2.24
N GLU A 188 -1.53 19.60 -2.05
CA GLU A 188 -1.04 19.94 -0.71
C GLU A 188 -2.12 20.54 0.18
N ALA A 189 -3.05 21.32 -0.38
CA ALA A 189 -4.19 21.83 0.38
C ALA A 189 -5.12 20.71 0.84
N VAL A 190 -5.33 19.68 0.00
CA VAL A 190 -6.08 18.46 0.37
C VAL A 190 -5.36 17.68 1.46
N PHE A 191 -4.06 17.42 1.31
CA PHE A 191 -3.25 16.70 2.31
C PHE A 191 -3.23 17.41 3.66
N LYS A 192 -3.03 18.73 3.67
CA LYS A 192 -3.10 19.54 4.90
C LYS A 192 -4.46 19.46 5.57
N ARG A 193 -5.53 19.49 4.78
CA ARG A 193 -6.91 19.49 5.27
C ARG A 193 -7.35 18.13 5.82
N TYR A 194 -7.02 17.02 5.12
CA TYR A 194 -7.55 15.70 5.43
C TYR A 194 -6.56 14.78 6.15
N LEU A 195 -5.25 14.98 6.00
CA LEU A 195 -4.21 14.21 6.68
C LEU A 195 -3.53 15.00 7.82
N ASN A 196 -3.83 16.31 7.90
CA ASN A 196 -3.28 17.24 8.89
C ASN A 196 -1.75 17.27 8.92
N VAL A 197 -1.13 17.18 7.74
CA VAL A 197 0.33 17.27 7.56
C VAL A 197 0.75 18.72 7.31
N THR A 198 1.98 19.05 7.67
CA THR A 198 2.54 20.41 7.53
C THR A 198 3.71 20.47 6.58
N LYS A 199 4.37 19.33 6.33
CA LYS A 199 5.52 19.18 5.44
C LYS A 199 5.25 18.09 4.44
N ILE A 200 5.35 18.41 3.15
CA ILE A 200 5.18 17.45 2.06
C ILE A 200 6.48 17.43 1.26
N ILE A 201 6.99 16.24 1.01
CA ILE A 201 8.20 15.98 0.22
C ILE A 201 7.76 15.25 -1.04
N TRP A 202 8.04 15.82 -2.18
CA TRP A 202 7.70 15.28 -3.48
C TRP A 202 8.92 14.58 -4.08
N LEU A 203 8.79 13.30 -4.39
CA LEU A 203 9.68 12.58 -5.29
C LEU A 203 9.15 12.74 -6.71
N ALA A 204 10.01 12.98 -7.68
CA ALA A 204 9.55 13.20 -9.05
C ALA A 204 8.93 11.95 -9.66
N ARG A 205 9.54 10.77 -9.40
CA ARG A 205 9.17 9.49 -10.00
C ARG A 205 9.00 8.39 -8.95
N GLY A 206 8.14 7.41 -9.28
CA GLY A 206 8.00 6.15 -8.56
C GLY A 206 8.84 5.01 -9.15
N TYR A 207 8.47 3.76 -8.86
CA TYR A 207 9.16 2.59 -9.38
C TYR A 207 8.94 2.46 -10.89
N PHE A 208 10.00 2.14 -11.63
CA PHE A 208 9.95 2.03 -13.08
C PHE A 208 8.94 0.98 -13.55
N MET A 209 8.04 1.38 -14.46
CA MET A 209 6.92 0.58 -14.96
C MET A 209 5.91 0.12 -13.88
N ASP A 210 5.79 0.85 -12.80
CA ASP A 210 4.70 0.67 -11.86
C ASP A 210 3.36 1.00 -12.55
N GLU A 211 2.45 0.02 -12.57
CA GLU A 211 1.15 0.14 -13.23
C GLU A 211 0.25 1.21 -12.59
N THR A 212 0.51 1.57 -11.34
CA THR A 212 -0.25 2.59 -10.59
C THR A 212 0.33 3.99 -10.75
N ASN A 213 1.20 4.19 -11.76
CA ASN A 213 1.93 5.44 -12.03
C ASN A 213 2.94 5.80 -10.94
N GLY A 214 3.53 4.82 -10.27
CA GLY A 214 4.65 5.04 -9.38
C GLY A 214 4.28 5.43 -7.97
N ASP A 215 3.44 4.66 -7.31
CA ASP A 215 3.10 4.86 -5.91
C ASP A 215 4.34 4.81 -5.01
N VAL A 216 4.37 5.68 -3.99
CA VAL A 216 5.57 5.91 -3.19
C VAL A 216 5.97 4.72 -2.31
N ASP A 217 5.03 3.85 -1.96
CA ASP A 217 5.26 2.69 -1.10
C ASP A 217 6.18 1.62 -1.72
N ASN A 218 6.47 1.74 -3.03
CA ASN A 218 7.47 0.94 -3.74
C ASN A 218 8.86 1.59 -3.76
N MET A 219 8.94 2.85 -3.36
CA MET A 219 10.17 3.65 -3.36
C MET A 219 10.69 3.93 -1.96
N VAL A 220 9.81 4.41 -1.08
CA VAL A 220 10.17 4.88 0.26
C VAL A 220 9.15 4.42 1.28
N ASN A 221 9.63 3.98 2.43
CA ASN A 221 8.80 3.71 3.60
C ASN A 221 9.42 4.37 4.83
N PHE A 222 8.61 5.00 5.69
CA PHE A 222 9.07 5.46 6.97
C PHE A 222 9.36 4.28 7.91
N VAL A 223 10.52 4.33 8.54
CA VAL A 223 10.92 3.38 9.58
C VAL A 223 10.48 3.88 10.96
N ARG A 224 10.69 5.15 11.20
CA ARG A 224 10.29 5.95 12.36
C ARG A 224 10.47 7.44 12.03
N PRO A 225 10.05 8.38 12.89
CA PRO A 225 10.27 9.81 12.62
C PRO A 225 11.74 10.12 12.34
N GLY A 226 12.01 10.78 11.20
CA GLY A 226 13.36 11.13 10.75
C GLY A 226 14.18 9.97 10.15
N GLU A 227 13.63 8.76 10.01
CA GLU A 227 14.29 7.63 9.34
C GLU A 227 13.41 7.02 8.25
N VAL A 228 13.99 6.77 7.08
CA VAL A 228 13.30 6.16 5.94
C VAL A 228 14.13 5.02 5.34
N ALA A 229 13.46 4.02 4.79
CA ALA A 229 14.03 3.02 3.90
C ALA A 229 13.74 3.42 2.46
N LEU A 230 14.74 3.33 1.57
CA LEU A 230 14.67 3.70 0.16
C LEU A 230 15.07 2.50 -0.70
N THR A 231 14.25 2.18 -1.69
CA THR A 231 14.60 1.22 -2.76
C THR A 231 15.89 1.67 -3.44
N TRP A 232 16.84 0.74 -3.64
CA TRP A 232 18.18 1.09 -4.10
C TRP A 232 18.74 0.10 -5.11
N THR A 233 19.49 0.60 -6.09
CA THR A 233 20.36 -0.19 -6.96
C THR A 233 21.62 0.56 -7.29
N GLU A 234 22.75 -0.16 -7.43
CA GLU A 234 24.03 0.35 -7.95
C GLU A 234 24.21 0.00 -9.44
N ASP A 235 23.28 -0.72 -10.05
CA ASP A 235 23.36 -1.11 -11.46
C ASP A 235 23.00 0.08 -12.37
N GLN A 236 24.02 0.72 -12.95
CA GLN A 236 23.86 1.86 -13.86
C GLN A 236 23.15 1.51 -15.18
N THR A 237 22.93 0.24 -15.46
CA THR A 237 22.19 -0.20 -16.66
C THR A 237 20.70 -0.38 -16.38
N ASP A 238 20.29 -0.40 -15.11
CA ASP A 238 18.90 -0.48 -14.70
C ASP A 238 18.27 0.92 -14.68
N PRO A 239 17.09 1.13 -15.29
CA PRO A 239 16.37 2.41 -15.21
C PRO A 239 16.13 2.90 -13.77
N MET A 240 16.04 1.99 -12.80
CA MET A 240 15.90 2.34 -11.39
C MET A 240 17.12 3.07 -10.80
N TYR A 241 18.31 2.96 -11.43
CA TYR A 241 19.50 3.65 -10.96
C TYR A 241 19.29 5.16 -10.86
N GLU A 242 18.86 5.78 -11.93
CA GLU A 242 18.61 7.23 -11.96
C GLU A 242 17.47 7.62 -11.00
N ILE A 243 16.39 6.83 -10.96
CA ILE A 243 15.23 7.08 -10.11
C ILE A 243 15.61 7.04 -8.62
N CYS A 244 16.36 6.02 -8.20
CA CYS A 244 16.81 5.90 -6.81
C CYS A 244 17.76 7.04 -6.41
N HIS A 245 18.68 7.45 -7.30
CA HIS A 245 19.63 8.52 -7.02
C HIS A 245 18.94 9.89 -6.95
N GLU A 246 17.95 10.16 -7.80
CA GLU A 246 17.11 11.36 -7.74
C GLU A 246 16.29 11.41 -6.43
N ALA A 247 15.68 10.29 -6.04
CA ALA A 247 14.96 10.17 -4.78
C ALA A 247 15.89 10.39 -3.58
N LEU A 248 17.10 9.79 -3.59
CA LEU A 248 18.12 9.99 -2.55
C LEU A 248 18.50 11.47 -2.42
N ALA A 249 18.81 12.14 -3.52
CA ALA A 249 19.19 13.56 -3.52
C ALA A 249 18.06 14.44 -2.94
N THR A 250 16.82 14.16 -3.28
CA THR A 250 15.64 14.86 -2.75
C THR A 250 15.51 14.67 -1.23
N LEU A 251 15.65 13.42 -0.74
CA LEU A 251 15.53 13.10 0.69
C LEU A 251 16.69 13.67 1.50
N GLU A 252 17.93 13.65 0.97
CA GLU A 252 19.12 14.23 1.63
C GLU A 252 19.01 15.76 1.77
N ALA A 253 18.41 16.43 0.79
CA ALA A 253 18.20 17.87 0.82
C ALA A 253 17.01 18.29 1.72
N ALA A 254 16.10 17.36 2.01
CA ALA A 254 14.89 17.65 2.78
C ALA A 254 15.10 17.55 4.30
N THR A 255 14.16 18.13 5.03
CA THR A 255 13.96 17.87 6.45
C THR A 255 12.50 17.47 6.68
N ASP A 256 12.23 16.74 7.76
CA ASP A 256 10.87 16.46 8.20
C ASP A 256 10.17 17.71 8.79
N ALA A 257 8.93 17.57 9.24
CA ALA A 257 8.14 18.64 9.81
C ALA A 257 8.72 19.20 11.12
N SER A 258 9.56 18.43 11.81
CA SER A 258 10.30 18.83 13.02
C SER A 258 11.68 19.42 12.73
N GLY A 259 12.09 19.51 11.46
CA GLY A 259 13.38 20.06 11.02
C GLY A 259 14.55 19.07 11.09
N ARG A 260 14.30 17.75 11.27
CA ARG A 260 15.32 16.71 11.28
C ARG A 260 15.71 16.33 9.84
N HIS A 261 16.99 16.20 9.54
CA HIS A 261 17.44 15.53 8.31
C HIS A 261 17.17 14.03 8.41
N PHE A 262 16.87 13.42 7.27
CA PHE A 262 16.57 11.99 7.22
C PHE A 262 17.83 11.13 7.36
N LYS A 263 17.71 10.08 8.19
CA LYS A 263 18.58 8.92 8.10
C LYS A 263 18.00 7.97 7.06
N ILE A 264 18.70 7.76 5.96
CA ILE A 264 18.21 7.01 4.80
C ILE A 264 18.88 5.64 4.78
N HIS A 265 18.07 4.58 4.86
CA HIS A 265 18.50 3.21 4.71
C HIS A 265 18.30 2.78 3.26
N ARG A 266 19.39 2.71 2.48
CA ARG A 266 19.33 2.20 1.11
C ARG A 266 19.20 0.69 1.14
N VAL A 267 18.09 0.17 0.63
CA VAL A 267 17.76 -1.25 0.59
C VAL A 267 17.93 -1.74 -0.85
N GLN A 268 18.99 -2.54 -1.09
CA GLN A 268 19.25 -3.10 -2.40
C GLN A 268 18.06 -3.91 -2.88
N MET A 269 17.47 -3.53 -4.01
CA MET A 269 16.36 -4.25 -4.63
C MET A 269 16.82 -5.59 -5.24
N PRO A 270 15.93 -6.56 -5.45
CA PRO A 270 16.25 -7.78 -6.18
C PRO A 270 16.60 -7.48 -7.63
N LYS A 271 17.20 -8.45 -8.32
CA LYS A 271 17.39 -8.39 -9.77
C LYS A 271 16.03 -8.23 -10.47
N PRO A 272 15.98 -7.58 -11.64
CA PRO A 272 14.74 -7.44 -12.39
C PRO A 272 14.05 -8.79 -12.60
N LEU A 273 12.83 -8.91 -12.08
CA LEU A 273 11.95 -10.06 -12.31
C LEU A 273 11.05 -9.77 -13.50
N LEU A 274 10.97 -10.73 -14.41
CA LEU A 274 10.12 -10.60 -15.60
C LEU A 274 8.98 -11.61 -15.55
N ILE A 275 7.84 -11.24 -16.14
CA ILE A 275 6.69 -12.11 -16.33
C ILE A 275 7.07 -13.19 -17.34
N THR A 276 6.84 -14.44 -17.00
CA THR A 276 7.01 -15.56 -17.93
C THR A 276 5.78 -15.74 -18.82
N LYS A 277 5.95 -16.43 -19.95
CA LYS A 277 4.84 -16.77 -20.83
C LYS A 277 3.70 -17.51 -20.11
N ALA A 278 4.02 -18.48 -19.29
CA ALA A 278 3.03 -19.27 -18.55
C ALA A 278 2.25 -18.40 -17.52
N GLU A 279 2.90 -17.41 -16.93
CA GLU A 279 2.26 -16.48 -15.99
C GLU A 279 1.32 -15.52 -16.72
N SER A 280 1.73 -14.96 -17.86
CA SER A 280 0.87 -14.05 -18.65
C SER A 280 -0.33 -14.80 -19.28
N GLU A 281 -0.15 -16.05 -19.69
CA GLU A 281 -1.24 -16.87 -20.26
C GLU A 281 -2.18 -17.44 -19.19
N GLY A 282 -1.81 -17.41 -17.91
CA GLY A 282 -2.63 -17.89 -16.79
C GLY A 282 -3.75 -16.96 -16.37
N VAL A 283 -3.82 -15.75 -16.92
CA VAL A 283 -4.85 -14.72 -16.62
C VAL A 283 -5.95 -14.78 -17.68
N ASP A 284 -7.21 -14.75 -17.22
CA ASP A 284 -8.34 -14.73 -18.14
C ASP A 284 -8.44 -13.38 -18.87
N PRO A 285 -8.57 -13.36 -20.19
CA PRO A 285 -8.72 -12.11 -20.92
C PRO A 285 -10.06 -11.45 -20.60
N ALA A 286 -10.06 -10.15 -20.29
CA ALA A 286 -11.27 -9.37 -20.04
C ALA A 286 -11.19 -7.99 -20.68
N ASN A 287 -12.36 -7.48 -21.12
CA ASN A 287 -12.49 -6.10 -21.54
C ASN A 287 -12.39 -5.17 -20.33
N GLY A 288 -11.73 -4.02 -20.47
CA GLY A 288 -11.59 -3.04 -19.39
C GLY A 288 -10.52 -3.41 -18.35
N ARG A 289 -9.59 -4.28 -18.71
CA ARG A 289 -8.38 -4.63 -17.95
C ARG A 289 -7.16 -4.47 -18.82
N LEU A 290 -6.13 -3.78 -18.34
CA LEU A 290 -4.86 -3.71 -19.04
C LEU A 290 -4.16 -5.08 -19.00
N PRO A 291 -3.75 -5.61 -20.18
CA PRO A 291 -3.04 -6.89 -20.22
C PRO A 291 -1.60 -6.74 -19.74
N ARG A 292 -1.06 -7.83 -19.19
CA ARG A 292 0.36 -8.00 -18.87
C ARG A 292 0.97 -9.04 -19.79
N TYR A 293 2.18 -8.78 -20.28
CA TYR A 293 2.81 -9.60 -21.32
C TYR A 293 4.04 -10.33 -20.77
N GLU A 294 4.40 -11.42 -21.47
CA GLU A 294 5.70 -12.06 -21.29
C GLU A 294 6.82 -11.03 -21.48
N GLY A 295 7.74 -10.96 -20.52
CA GLY A 295 8.87 -10.05 -20.52
C GLY A 295 8.59 -8.69 -19.85
N ASP A 296 7.34 -8.39 -19.47
CA ASP A 296 7.07 -7.20 -18.65
C ASP A 296 7.77 -7.33 -17.29
N ARG A 297 8.32 -6.21 -16.81
CA ARG A 297 9.02 -6.17 -15.54
C ARG A 297 8.03 -6.11 -14.38
N LEU A 298 8.26 -6.96 -13.38
CA LEU A 298 7.55 -6.92 -12.11
C LEU A 298 8.19 -5.88 -11.17
N MET A 299 7.36 -5.21 -10.40
CA MET A 299 7.74 -4.18 -9.44
C MET A 299 8.26 -4.80 -8.12
N ALA A 300 9.40 -5.50 -8.18
CA ALA A 300 9.96 -6.20 -7.04
C ALA A 300 10.81 -5.27 -6.17
N THR A 301 10.38 -5.05 -4.93
CA THR A 301 11.11 -4.27 -3.94
C THR A 301 10.87 -4.80 -2.53
N TYR A 302 11.88 -4.77 -1.66
CA TYR A 302 11.72 -5.11 -0.24
C TYR A 302 11.07 -3.98 0.59
N ILE A 303 10.84 -2.80 0.00
CA ILE A 303 10.25 -1.64 0.67
C ILE A 303 8.75 -1.83 0.92
N ASN A 304 8.05 -2.52 0.02
CA ASN A 304 6.61 -2.75 0.12
C ASN A 304 6.27 -3.84 1.16
N CYS A 305 6.73 -3.63 2.40
CA CYS A 305 6.51 -4.51 3.55
C CYS A 305 5.38 -3.99 4.45
N TYR A 306 4.86 -4.84 5.33
CA TYR A 306 3.84 -4.44 6.30
C TYR A 306 4.39 -4.52 7.74
N LEU A 307 4.20 -3.42 8.50
CA LEU A 307 4.58 -3.33 9.90
C LEU A 307 3.43 -3.83 10.80
N VAL A 308 3.45 -5.10 11.16
CA VAL A 308 2.51 -5.69 12.11
C VAL A 308 3.01 -5.49 13.56
N ASN A 309 2.15 -5.56 14.56
CA ASN A 309 2.56 -5.44 15.96
C ASN A 309 3.69 -6.42 16.31
N GLY A 310 4.89 -5.91 16.58
CA GLY A 310 6.05 -6.72 16.98
C GLY A 310 6.75 -7.48 15.86
N ALA A 311 6.33 -7.36 14.59
CA ALA A 311 7.02 -7.95 13.46
C ALA A 311 6.97 -7.08 12.20
N VAL A 312 7.71 -7.49 11.16
CA VAL A 312 7.65 -6.96 9.79
C VAL A 312 7.37 -8.13 8.87
N ILE A 313 6.27 -8.07 8.12
CA ILE A 313 6.00 -9.01 7.04
C ILE A 313 6.75 -8.50 5.81
N LEU A 314 7.85 -9.17 5.47
CA LEU A 314 8.81 -8.73 4.45
C LEU A 314 8.66 -9.56 3.17
N PRO A 315 8.43 -8.94 1.99
CA PRO A 315 8.46 -9.69 0.74
C PRO A 315 9.86 -10.22 0.45
N ILE A 316 9.93 -11.44 -0.08
CA ILE A 316 11.13 -12.04 -0.67
C ILE A 316 10.78 -12.68 -2.02
N PHE A 317 11.78 -12.86 -2.87
CA PHE A 317 11.54 -13.18 -4.28
C PHE A 317 12.32 -14.40 -4.79
N GLY A 318 13.06 -15.10 -3.92
CA GLY A 318 14.00 -16.17 -4.32
C GLY A 318 15.27 -15.60 -4.97
N ASP A 319 15.60 -14.35 -4.65
CA ASP A 319 16.75 -13.61 -5.17
C ASP A 319 17.96 -13.71 -4.23
N GLU A 320 19.16 -13.56 -4.76
CA GLU A 320 20.40 -13.56 -3.97
C GLU A 320 20.47 -12.46 -2.92
N HIS A 321 19.68 -11.37 -3.07
CA HIS A 321 19.62 -10.25 -2.13
C HIS A 321 18.60 -10.47 -0.98
N ASP A 322 17.76 -11.51 -1.03
CA ASP A 322 16.74 -11.77 -0.01
C ASP A 322 17.32 -11.83 1.40
N GLN A 323 18.43 -12.58 1.58
CA GLN A 323 19.04 -12.70 2.90
C GLN A 323 19.65 -11.38 3.39
N ALA A 324 20.24 -10.60 2.49
CA ALA A 324 20.80 -9.29 2.82
C ALA A 324 19.69 -8.30 3.23
N ALA A 325 18.53 -8.34 2.57
CA ALA A 325 17.35 -7.56 2.95
C ALA A 325 16.84 -7.96 4.33
N ILE A 326 16.69 -9.26 4.62
CA ILE A 326 16.29 -9.76 5.95
C ILE A 326 17.26 -9.27 7.04
N ASP A 327 18.56 -9.40 6.81
CA ASP A 327 19.60 -8.96 7.76
C ASP A 327 19.58 -7.44 7.97
N GLN A 328 19.30 -6.67 6.92
CA GLN A 328 19.18 -5.22 6.99
C GLN A 328 17.94 -4.80 7.76
N TYR A 329 16.76 -5.39 7.47
CA TYR A 329 15.53 -5.11 8.19
C TYR A 329 15.61 -5.51 9.67
N THR A 330 16.32 -6.59 10.01
CA THR A 330 16.59 -6.96 11.40
C THR A 330 17.38 -5.87 12.15
N LYS A 331 18.28 -5.16 11.48
CA LYS A 331 19.03 -4.04 12.08
C LYS A 331 18.21 -2.74 12.12
N ILE A 332 17.37 -2.51 11.12
CA ILE A 332 16.48 -1.34 11.04
C ILE A 332 15.40 -1.42 12.12
N PHE A 333 14.84 -2.61 12.36
CA PHE A 333 13.77 -2.89 13.30
C PHE A 333 14.21 -3.90 14.38
N PRO A 334 15.13 -3.51 15.32
CA PRO A 334 15.69 -4.45 16.28
C PRO A 334 14.65 -5.02 17.27
N ASP A 335 13.53 -4.32 17.44
CA ASP A 335 12.45 -4.73 18.35
C ASP A 335 11.32 -5.48 17.62
N ARG A 336 11.49 -5.77 16.31
CA ARG A 336 10.51 -6.49 15.51
C ARG A 336 11.11 -7.74 14.90
N LYS A 337 10.34 -8.82 14.86
CA LYS A 337 10.73 -10.05 14.18
C LYS A 337 10.51 -9.88 12.66
N ILE A 338 11.45 -10.32 11.84
CA ILE A 338 11.27 -10.34 10.39
C ILE A 338 10.62 -11.66 9.99
N GLU A 339 9.46 -11.56 9.34
CA GLU A 339 8.66 -12.69 8.83
C GLU A 339 8.66 -12.62 7.29
N PRO A 340 9.62 -13.28 6.60
CA PRO A 340 9.70 -13.23 5.14
C PRO A 340 8.56 -14.03 4.49
N VAL A 341 8.03 -13.52 3.36
CA VAL A 341 7.00 -14.17 2.53
C VAL A 341 7.44 -14.14 1.08
N TYR A 342 7.36 -15.28 0.39
CA TYR A 342 7.62 -15.33 -1.05
C TYR A 342 6.47 -14.67 -1.82
N ALA A 343 6.74 -13.49 -2.38
CA ALA A 343 5.70 -12.55 -2.83
C ALA A 343 5.48 -12.48 -4.35
N ARG A 344 6.14 -13.33 -5.16
CA ARG A 344 6.03 -13.27 -6.63
C ARG A 344 4.59 -13.25 -7.15
N GLU A 345 3.68 -14.01 -6.54
CA GLU A 345 2.27 -14.04 -6.96
C GLU A 345 1.53 -12.71 -6.68
N LEU A 346 1.98 -11.94 -5.69
CA LEU A 346 1.44 -10.61 -5.43
C LEU A 346 1.88 -9.64 -6.53
N LEU A 347 3.17 -9.68 -6.90
CA LEU A 347 3.71 -8.87 -7.99
C LEU A 347 3.00 -9.14 -9.32
N LEU A 348 2.66 -10.39 -9.61
CA LEU A 348 1.89 -10.77 -10.80
C LEU A 348 0.47 -10.19 -10.79
N GLY A 349 -0.07 -9.88 -9.63
CA GLY A 349 -1.33 -9.15 -9.47
C GLY A 349 -1.19 -7.63 -9.63
N GLY A 350 0.02 -7.08 -9.53
CA GLY A 350 0.31 -5.65 -9.68
C GLY A 350 0.60 -4.90 -8.38
N GLY A 351 0.82 -5.60 -7.25
CA GLY A 351 1.19 -5.00 -5.97
C GLY A 351 2.03 -5.96 -5.13
N ASP A 352 2.23 -5.65 -3.86
CA ASP A 352 3.00 -6.50 -2.93
C ASP A 352 2.33 -6.51 -1.53
N ILE A 353 3.05 -6.86 -0.48
CA ILE A 353 2.51 -7.11 0.86
C ILE A 353 1.84 -5.86 1.46
N HIS A 354 2.45 -4.68 1.35
CA HIS A 354 1.84 -3.44 1.84
C HIS A 354 0.51 -3.14 1.16
N SER A 355 0.43 -3.40 -0.15
CA SER A 355 -0.75 -3.11 -0.98
C SER A 355 -2.00 -3.92 -0.56
N ILE A 356 -1.82 -5.09 0.05
CA ILE A 356 -2.94 -6.01 0.38
C ILE A 356 -3.39 -5.94 1.84
N VAL A 357 -2.71 -5.16 2.69
CA VAL A 357 -2.98 -5.11 4.15
C VAL A 357 -3.20 -3.68 4.62
N LEU A 358 -4.16 -3.49 5.52
CA LEU A 358 -4.41 -2.21 6.18
C LEU A 358 -4.53 -2.40 7.69
N GLY A 359 -3.63 -1.77 8.47
CA GLY A 359 -3.67 -1.75 9.93
C GLY A 359 -4.69 -0.73 10.46
N VAL A 360 -5.40 -1.09 11.52
CA VAL A 360 -6.34 -0.22 12.24
C VAL A 360 -5.67 0.21 13.54
N PRO A 361 -5.40 1.49 13.79
CA PRO A 361 -4.80 1.95 15.04
C PRO A 361 -5.72 1.69 16.25
N ASP A 362 -5.12 1.49 17.44
CA ASP A 362 -5.82 1.29 18.71
C ASP A 362 -6.20 2.62 19.41
#